data_f7910cf6c51bdfcd6908ef97f8c53151
#
_entry.id   f7910cf6c51bdfcd6908ef97f8c53151
#
_cell.length_a   1.000
_cell.length_b   1.000
_cell.length_c   1.000
_cell.angle_alpha   90.00
_cell.angle_beta   90.00
_cell.angle_gamma   90.00
#
_symmetry.space_group_name_H-M   'P 1'
#
loop_
_entity.id
_entity.type
_entity.pdbx_description
1 polymer ?
#
loop_
_entity_poly.entity_id
_entity_poly.type
_entity_poly.pdbx_seq_one_letter_code
_entity_poly.pdbx_strand_id
1 'polypeptide(L)'
;MRVAVIGGGVVGLSTTAALLRQGADAWCFEPGEPMGERSAGDTRIFRLAHTYPDMVELAARSRALFTAWSEQAGTALVDNVGTVISGAGAGTWAAAMATAGAPHELVEPGSPLLRLPARTFAGPALIDPAGGVIRVDRLKTFLLAAVGDRLRPASVTTVEETPACVRVEHGTEADTFDAALICAGAATSALAAGAGIDTPSALEHHLRVTFPVRPGAPQPLQCWITEAADGVLSTYQHLAAAGAWAVGGDVDPALVAWQRGRRAAEQAALDALTAYAAEHLPFVEPRPIGRVYCTHNPDLGDGLQFARNGRVLAVHGENLMKFAPLLGEMLARACLDGSTPPDAGPGALR
;
A
#
# COMPACT_ATOMS: atom_id res chain seq x y z
N MET A 1 -20.82 -5.66 -19.82
CA MET A 1 -21.04 -5.75 -18.37
C MET A 1 -20.75 -4.39 -17.77
N ARG A 2 -21.66 -3.89 -16.94
CA ARG A 2 -21.54 -2.58 -16.26
C ARG A 2 -21.06 -2.81 -14.83
N VAL A 3 -19.93 -2.19 -14.42
CA VAL A 3 -19.28 -2.45 -13.13
C VAL A 3 -19.09 -1.16 -12.35
N ALA A 4 -19.51 -1.13 -11.07
CA ALA A 4 -19.21 -0.06 -10.14
C ALA A 4 -17.94 -0.39 -9.35
N VAL A 5 -17.00 0.56 -9.30
CA VAL A 5 -15.81 0.50 -8.45
C VAL A 5 -15.93 1.62 -7.42
N ILE A 6 -16.02 1.27 -6.13
CA ILE A 6 -16.26 2.22 -5.05
C ILE A 6 -14.95 2.47 -4.31
N GLY A 7 -14.41 3.68 -4.48
CA GLY A 7 -13.11 4.15 -3.97
C GLY A 7 -12.11 4.40 -5.08
N GLY A 8 -11.70 5.66 -5.26
CA GLY A 8 -10.68 6.12 -6.23
C GLY A 8 -9.26 6.09 -5.67
N GLY A 9 -8.97 5.17 -4.75
CA GLY A 9 -7.62 4.85 -4.33
C GLY A 9 -6.85 4.07 -5.39
N VAL A 10 -5.60 3.71 -5.11
CA VAL A 10 -4.75 2.97 -6.07
C VAL A 10 -5.37 1.66 -6.54
N VAL A 11 -6.07 0.93 -5.68
CA VAL A 11 -6.73 -0.33 -6.03
C VAL A 11 -7.90 -0.08 -6.98
N GLY A 12 -8.76 0.88 -6.65
CA GLY A 12 -9.94 1.16 -7.48
C GLY A 12 -9.58 1.72 -8.85
N LEU A 13 -8.65 2.66 -8.94
CA LEU A 13 -8.18 3.18 -10.22
C LEU A 13 -7.53 2.09 -11.08
N SER A 14 -6.70 1.23 -10.47
CA SER A 14 -6.06 0.10 -11.17
C SER A 14 -7.09 -0.90 -11.70
N THR A 15 -8.12 -1.21 -10.89
CA THR A 15 -9.19 -2.12 -11.30
C THR A 15 -10.07 -1.50 -12.39
N THR A 16 -10.42 -0.23 -12.27
CA THR A 16 -11.19 0.47 -13.29
C THR A 16 -10.45 0.50 -14.63
N ALA A 17 -9.16 0.84 -14.61
CA ALA A 17 -8.33 0.79 -15.81
C ALA A 17 -8.26 -0.60 -16.45
N ALA A 18 -8.17 -1.66 -15.62
CA ALA A 18 -8.16 -3.05 -16.10
C ALA A 18 -9.51 -3.47 -16.69
N LEU A 19 -10.62 -3.11 -16.07
CA LEU A 19 -11.99 -3.35 -16.56
C LEU A 19 -12.22 -2.68 -17.92
N LEU A 20 -11.81 -1.41 -18.06
CA LEU A 20 -11.93 -0.66 -19.32
C LEU A 20 -11.13 -1.31 -20.45
N ARG A 21 -9.89 -1.77 -20.18
CA ARG A 21 -9.08 -2.50 -21.16
C ARG A 21 -9.72 -3.83 -21.59
N GLN A 22 -10.51 -4.45 -20.71
CA GLN A 22 -11.27 -5.69 -21.01
C GLN A 22 -12.64 -5.41 -21.64
N GLY A 23 -12.96 -4.16 -21.97
CA GLY A 23 -14.18 -3.76 -22.66
C GLY A 23 -15.42 -3.66 -21.77
N ALA A 24 -15.25 -3.62 -20.45
CA ALA A 24 -16.36 -3.38 -19.53
C ALA A 24 -16.76 -1.91 -19.48
N ASP A 25 -18.05 -1.62 -19.21
CA ASP A 25 -18.53 -0.28 -18.86
C ASP A 25 -18.32 -0.02 -17.37
N ALA A 26 -17.08 0.31 -16.99
CA ALA A 26 -16.69 0.50 -15.60
C ALA A 26 -16.77 1.98 -15.19
N TRP A 27 -17.22 2.22 -13.96
CA TRP A 27 -17.32 3.54 -13.34
C TRP A 27 -16.69 3.52 -11.95
N CYS A 28 -15.77 4.44 -11.68
CA CYS A 28 -15.10 4.61 -10.40
C CYS A 28 -15.73 5.78 -9.64
N PHE A 29 -16.15 5.56 -8.39
CA PHE A 29 -16.75 6.57 -7.52
C PHE A 29 -15.72 7.00 -6.46
N GLU A 30 -15.43 8.29 -6.39
CA GLU A 30 -14.52 8.87 -5.40
C GLU A 30 -15.03 10.25 -4.97
N PRO A 31 -15.38 10.45 -3.68
CA PRO A 31 -15.93 11.72 -3.22
C PRO A 31 -14.91 12.85 -3.13
N GLY A 32 -13.65 12.52 -2.97
CA GLY A 32 -12.57 13.46 -2.75
C GLY A 32 -11.55 13.49 -3.89
N GLU A 33 -10.33 13.84 -3.53
CA GLU A 33 -9.22 13.77 -4.47
C GLU A 33 -8.81 12.31 -4.70
N PRO A 34 -8.73 11.82 -5.95
CA PRO A 34 -8.26 10.48 -6.23
C PRO A 34 -6.88 10.22 -5.62
N MET A 35 -6.72 9.06 -4.98
CA MET A 35 -5.51 8.71 -4.21
C MET A 35 -5.18 9.69 -3.06
N GLY A 36 -6.16 10.45 -2.56
CA GLY A 36 -5.96 11.50 -1.56
C GLY A 36 -5.89 11.01 -0.11
N GLU A 37 -6.32 9.77 0.17
CA GLU A 37 -6.38 9.21 1.53
C GLU A 37 -5.25 8.17 1.76
N ARG A 38 -5.53 6.90 2.01
CA ARG A 38 -4.51 5.84 2.25
C ARG A 38 -3.48 5.70 1.12
N SER A 39 -3.82 6.10 -0.09
CA SER A 39 -2.93 6.14 -1.26
C SER A 39 -2.16 7.46 -1.41
N ALA A 40 -2.32 8.42 -0.50
CA ALA A 40 -1.75 9.77 -0.58
C ALA A 40 -0.21 9.79 -0.45
N GLY A 41 0.38 10.89 -0.92
CA GLY A 41 1.83 11.17 -0.89
C GLY A 41 2.52 10.81 -2.20
N ASP A 42 3.81 11.16 -2.31
CA ASP A 42 4.55 11.13 -3.59
C ASP A 42 5.29 9.81 -3.82
N THR A 43 5.54 9.06 -2.76
CA THR A 43 6.39 7.87 -2.80
C THR A 43 5.91 6.78 -1.85
N ARG A 44 6.22 5.51 -2.19
CA ARG A 44 6.02 4.32 -1.33
C ARG A 44 7.15 3.33 -1.56
N ILE A 45 7.36 2.42 -0.61
CA ILE A 45 8.28 1.30 -0.79
C ILE A 45 7.66 0.26 -1.72
N PHE A 46 8.45 -0.19 -2.69
CA PHE A 46 8.25 -1.46 -3.37
C PHE A 46 9.23 -2.48 -2.79
N ARG A 47 8.78 -3.70 -2.54
CA ARG A 47 9.63 -4.83 -2.15
C ARG A 47 9.03 -6.15 -2.61
N LEU A 48 9.88 -7.11 -2.96
CA LEU A 48 9.49 -8.51 -3.09
C LEU A 48 9.47 -9.19 -1.72
N ALA A 49 10.40 -8.81 -0.85
CA ALA A 49 10.57 -9.42 0.45
C ALA A 49 9.30 -9.35 1.30
N HIS A 50 8.87 -10.53 1.76
CA HIS A 50 7.77 -10.78 2.67
C HIS A 50 8.12 -11.97 3.56
N THR A 51 7.41 -12.15 4.67
CA THR A 51 7.55 -13.31 5.56
C THR A 51 6.79 -14.55 5.06
N TYR A 52 5.94 -14.39 4.04
CA TYR A 52 5.13 -15.44 3.44
C TYR A 52 5.52 -15.62 1.96
N PRO A 53 5.87 -16.85 1.51
CA PRO A 53 6.29 -17.10 0.12
C PRO A 53 5.24 -16.71 -0.93
N ASP A 54 3.96 -16.94 -0.67
CA ASP A 54 2.85 -16.54 -1.55
C ASP A 54 2.83 -15.02 -1.80
N MET A 55 3.10 -14.23 -0.76
CA MET A 55 3.20 -12.77 -0.88
C MET A 55 4.44 -12.33 -1.67
N VAL A 56 5.56 -13.07 -1.58
CA VAL A 56 6.74 -12.84 -2.42
C VAL A 56 6.41 -13.09 -3.89
N GLU A 57 5.72 -14.19 -4.20
CA GLU A 57 5.29 -14.52 -5.55
C GLU A 57 4.35 -13.46 -6.14
N LEU A 58 3.36 -13.02 -5.36
CA LEU A 58 2.45 -11.94 -5.77
C LEU A 58 3.20 -10.62 -6.02
N ALA A 59 4.16 -10.27 -5.15
CA ALA A 59 4.99 -9.09 -5.33
C ALA A 59 5.87 -9.18 -6.59
N ALA A 60 6.43 -10.36 -6.89
CA ALA A 60 7.21 -10.59 -8.10
C ALA A 60 6.36 -10.44 -9.37
N ARG A 61 5.15 -11.00 -9.39
CA ARG A 61 4.18 -10.81 -10.49
C ARG A 61 3.79 -9.33 -10.64
N SER A 62 3.55 -8.65 -9.53
CA SER A 62 3.24 -7.21 -9.54
C SER A 62 4.41 -6.39 -10.06
N ARG A 63 5.67 -6.77 -9.74
CA ARG A 63 6.87 -6.10 -10.23
C ARG A 63 6.99 -6.14 -11.76
N ALA A 64 6.69 -7.29 -12.35
CA ALA A 64 6.67 -7.45 -13.80
C ALA A 64 5.61 -6.52 -14.45
N LEU A 65 4.43 -6.44 -13.87
CA LEU A 65 3.37 -5.54 -14.33
C LEU A 65 3.73 -4.05 -14.15
N PHE A 66 4.41 -3.68 -13.07
CA PHE A 66 4.94 -2.31 -12.92
C PHE A 66 5.98 -1.97 -14.00
N THR A 67 6.77 -2.94 -14.47
CA THR A 67 7.69 -2.73 -15.59
C THR A 67 6.91 -2.42 -16.86
N ALA A 68 5.90 -3.24 -17.19
CA ALA A 68 5.05 -2.99 -18.36
C ALA A 68 4.29 -1.64 -18.27
N TRP A 69 3.81 -1.28 -17.07
CA TRP A 69 3.18 0.03 -16.86
C TRP A 69 4.17 1.19 -17.01
N SER A 70 5.43 1.03 -16.59
CA SER A 70 6.47 2.04 -16.78
C SER A 70 6.78 2.27 -18.25
N GLU A 71 6.80 1.21 -19.06
CA GLU A 71 6.95 1.30 -20.52
C GLU A 71 5.78 2.06 -21.14
N GLN A 72 4.54 1.74 -20.77
CA GLN A 72 3.34 2.43 -21.22
C GLN A 72 3.31 3.91 -20.80
N ALA A 73 3.76 4.22 -19.59
CA ALA A 73 3.83 5.57 -19.05
C ALA A 73 4.98 6.40 -19.65
N GLY A 74 5.94 5.76 -20.34
CA GLY A 74 7.16 6.40 -20.84
C GLY A 74 8.08 6.93 -19.72
N THR A 75 7.89 6.46 -18.48
CA THR A 75 8.68 6.85 -17.31
C THR A 75 8.70 5.74 -16.25
N ALA A 76 9.77 5.66 -15.47
CA ALA A 76 9.85 4.69 -14.37
C ALA A 76 8.80 4.98 -13.29
N LEU A 77 7.92 4.03 -13.03
CA LEU A 77 6.96 4.08 -11.92
C LEU A 77 7.55 3.51 -10.61
N VAL A 78 8.63 2.76 -10.72
CA VAL A 78 9.41 2.26 -9.57
C VAL A 78 10.88 2.55 -9.82
N ASP A 79 11.48 3.36 -8.95
CA ASP A 79 12.93 3.59 -8.93
C ASP A 79 13.61 2.39 -8.26
N ASN A 80 14.42 1.64 -9.00
CA ASN A 80 15.03 0.38 -8.57
C ASN A 80 16.29 0.63 -7.74
N VAL A 81 16.13 1.03 -6.48
CA VAL A 81 17.24 1.32 -5.56
C VAL A 81 17.56 0.16 -4.60
N GLY A 82 16.74 -0.89 -4.59
CA GLY A 82 16.79 -1.97 -3.62
C GLY A 82 16.08 -1.65 -2.31
N THR A 83 15.73 -2.70 -1.56
CA THR A 83 15.15 -2.59 -0.21
C THR A 83 15.98 -3.46 0.76
N VAL A 84 16.31 -2.91 1.91
CA VAL A 84 17.01 -3.61 3.00
C VAL A 84 16.02 -3.90 4.11
N ILE A 85 16.02 -5.12 4.61
CA ILE A 85 15.30 -5.53 5.82
C ILE A 85 16.34 -5.88 6.87
N SER A 86 16.32 -5.21 8.01
CA SER A 86 17.25 -5.43 9.12
C SER A 86 16.49 -5.76 10.41
N GLY A 87 17.11 -6.56 11.25
CA GLY A 87 16.55 -7.03 12.51
C GLY A 87 16.56 -8.54 12.64
N ALA A 88 16.07 -9.04 13.77
CA ALA A 88 16.11 -10.47 14.11
C ALA A 88 15.36 -11.37 13.11
N GLY A 89 14.33 -10.83 12.45
CA GLY A 89 13.51 -11.56 11.48
C GLY A 89 14.10 -11.62 10.07
N ALA A 90 15.22 -10.93 9.76
CA ALA A 90 15.78 -10.89 8.40
C ALA A 90 15.99 -12.28 7.79
N GLY A 91 16.36 -13.28 8.61
CA GLY A 91 16.47 -14.67 8.19
C GLY A 91 15.14 -15.31 7.77
N THR A 92 14.03 -14.98 8.45
CA THR A 92 12.68 -15.48 8.11
C THR A 92 12.24 -14.91 6.74
N TRP A 93 12.47 -13.64 6.52
CA TRP A 93 12.20 -13.00 5.23
C TRP A 93 13.05 -13.60 4.12
N ALA A 94 14.35 -13.85 4.37
CA ALA A 94 15.25 -14.50 3.42
C ALA A 94 14.78 -15.92 3.07
N ALA A 95 14.33 -16.71 4.06
CA ALA A 95 13.80 -18.04 3.85
C ALA A 95 12.53 -18.03 2.96
N ALA A 96 11.63 -17.08 3.16
CA ALA A 96 10.45 -16.92 2.31
C ALA A 96 10.83 -16.52 0.88
N MET A 97 11.79 -15.61 0.71
CA MET A 97 12.35 -15.22 -0.59
C MET A 97 12.97 -16.43 -1.32
N ALA A 98 13.77 -17.23 -0.59
CA ALA A 98 14.38 -18.45 -1.13
C ALA A 98 13.32 -19.47 -1.58
N THR A 99 12.28 -19.69 -0.76
CA THR A 99 11.18 -20.60 -1.08
C THR A 99 10.44 -20.18 -2.35
N ALA A 100 10.22 -18.89 -2.53
CA ALA A 100 9.59 -18.33 -3.73
C ALA A 100 10.55 -18.19 -4.94
N GLY A 101 11.82 -18.57 -4.80
CA GLY A 101 12.83 -18.43 -5.84
C GLY A 101 13.17 -16.97 -6.20
N ALA A 102 12.90 -16.02 -5.32
CA ALA A 102 13.14 -14.61 -5.55
C ALA A 102 14.61 -14.23 -5.26
N PRO A 103 15.24 -13.37 -6.08
CA PRO A 103 16.61 -12.91 -5.85
C PRO A 103 16.73 -12.16 -4.52
N HIS A 104 17.69 -12.53 -3.71
CA HIS A 104 17.96 -11.86 -2.43
C HIS A 104 19.40 -12.15 -1.96
N GLU A 105 19.91 -11.32 -1.06
CA GLU A 105 21.19 -11.51 -0.41
C GLU A 105 21.06 -11.28 1.11
N LEU A 106 21.57 -12.21 1.89
CA LEU A 106 21.69 -12.05 3.35
C LEU A 106 23.14 -11.66 3.65
N VAL A 107 23.34 -10.49 4.24
CA VAL A 107 24.67 -9.89 4.44
C VAL A 107 24.89 -9.52 5.91
N GLU A 108 26.17 -9.56 6.33
CA GLU A 108 26.55 -9.10 7.66
C GLU A 108 26.56 -7.56 7.76
N PRO A 109 26.40 -7.01 8.97
CA PRO A 109 26.57 -5.58 9.22
C PRO A 109 27.92 -5.08 8.70
N GLY A 110 27.91 -3.92 8.03
CA GLY A 110 29.11 -3.34 7.41
C GLY A 110 29.44 -3.86 6.02
N SER A 111 28.60 -4.72 5.43
CA SER A 111 28.72 -5.10 4.02
C SER A 111 28.70 -3.86 3.10
N PRO A 112 29.59 -3.77 2.10
CA PRO A 112 29.59 -2.67 1.13
C PRO A 112 28.35 -2.63 0.24
N LEU A 113 27.55 -3.67 0.25
CA LEU A 113 26.27 -3.75 -0.47
C LEU A 113 25.18 -2.94 0.24
N LEU A 114 25.35 -2.63 1.53
CA LEU A 114 24.43 -1.80 2.30
C LEU A 114 24.71 -0.32 2.03
N ARG A 115 23.91 0.29 1.19
CA ARG A 115 23.98 1.73 0.87
C ARG A 115 23.07 2.55 1.81
N LEU A 116 23.17 2.24 3.11
CA LEU A 116 22.46 2.95 4.17
C LEU A 116 23.50 3.44 5.18
N PRO A 117 23.62 4.75 5.44
CA PRO A 117 24.55 5.30 6.39
C PRO A 117 24.05 5.16 7.84
N ALA A 118 23.37 4.07 8.14
CA ALA A 118 22.85 3.78 9.47
C ALA A 118 23.99 3.35 10.41
N ARG A 119 23.84 3.70 11.68
CA ARG A 119 24.62 3.07 12.74
C ARG A 119 24.29 1.59 12.76
N THR A 120 25.26 0.76 13.04
CA THR A 120 25.24 -0.70 13.06
C THR A 120 23.87 -1.36 13.19
N PHE A 121 23.51 -2.19 12.19
CA PHE A 121 22.41 -3.12 12.33
C PHE A 121 22.74 -4.14 13.43
N ALA A 122 21.76 -4.48 14.24
CA ALA A 122 21.85 -5.64 15.14
C ALA A 122 21.61 -6.91 14.32
N GLY A 123 22.67 -7.62 13.94
CA GLY A 123 22.59 -8.86 13.17
C GLY A 123 22.54 -8.69 11.65
N PRO A 124 22.32 -9.77 10.90
CA PRO A 124 22.33 -9.75 9.45
C PRO A 124 21.19 -8.90 8.85
N ALA A 125 21.42 -8.41 7.63
CA ALA A 125 20.42 -7.70 6.85
C ALA A 125 20.12 -8.44 5.55
N LEU A 126 18.84 -8.49 5.17
CA LEU A 126 18.38 -8.99 3.88
C LEU A 126 18.36 -7.83 2.88
N ILE A 127 18.96 -8.03 1.72
CA ILE A 127 18.85 -7.13 0.57
C ILE A 127 17.89 -7.76 -0.46
N ASP A 128 16.84 -7.04 -0.79
CA ASP A 128 15.93 -7.30 -1.92
C ASP A 128 16.37 -6.39 -3.08
N PRO A 129 17.09 -6.91 -4.09
CA PRO A 129 17.62 -6.10 -5.19
C PRO A 129 16.53 -5.60 -6.15
N ALA A 130 15.35 -6.24 -6.17
CA ALA A 130 14.21 -5.81 -6.99
C ALA A 130 13.32 -4.78 -6.28
N GLY A 131 13.61 -4.50 -5.01
CA GLY A 131 12.94 -3.48 -4.22
C GLY A 131 13.27 -2.06 -4.69
N GLY A 132 12.54 -1.09 -4.16
CA GLY A 132 12.77 0.31 -4.52
C GLY A 132 11.64 1.24 -4.12
N VAL A 133 11.55 2.39 -4.81
CA VAL A 133 10.58 3.45 -4.51
C VAL A 133 9.53 3.53 -5.61
N ILE A 134 8.27 3.30 -5.27
CA ILE A 134 7.13 3.60 -6.15
C ILE A 134 6.97 5.12 -6.20
N ARG A 135 6.94 5.67 -7.41
CA ARG A 135 6.66 7.08 -7.69
C ARG A 135 5.14 7.25 -7.79
N VAL A 136 4.52 7.56 -6.66
CA VAL A 136 3.06 7.63 -6.54
C VAL A 136 2.47 8.77 -7.36
N ASP A 137 3.17 9.89 -7.46
CA ASP A 137 2.83 11.02 -8.32
C ASP A 137 2.70 10.61 -9.80
N ARG A 138 3.69 9.87 -10.32
CA ARG A 138 3.68 9.33 -11.68
C ARG A 138 2.62 8.26 -11.87
N LEU A 139 2.49 7.35 -10.89
CA LEU A 139 1.48 6.30 -10.89
C LEU A 139 0.06 6.88 -10.91
N LYS A 140 -0.20 7.92 -10.12
CA LYS A 140 -1.47 8.64 -10.10
C LYS A 140 -1.78 9.24 -11.47
N THR A 141 -0.83 9.94 -12.08
CA THR A 141 -0.98 10.53 -13.42
C THR A 141 -1.29 9.44 -14.46
N PHE A 142 -0.56 8.32 -14.44
CA PHE A 142 -0.79 7.19 -15.33
C PHE A 142 -2.19 6.58 -15.16
N LEU A 143 -2.61 6.31 -13.93
CA LEU A 143 -3.92 5.71 -13.66
C LEU A 143 -5.08 6.64 -13.99
N LEU A 144 -4.97 7.93 -13.67
CA LEU A 144 -6.01 8.92 -14.02
C LEU A 144 -6.16 9.06 -15.54
N ALA A 145 -5.08 9.05 -16.30
CA ALA A 145 -5.15 9.03 -17.76
C ALA A 145 -5.82 7.77 -18.31
N ALA A 146 -5.58 6.60 -17.68
CA ALA A 146 -6.17 5.34 -18.08
C ALA A 146 -7.67 5.24 -17.75
N VAL A 147 -8.11 5.87 -16.65
CA VAL A 147 -9.54 5.87 -16.22
C VAL A 147 -10.34 6.96 -16.98
N GLY A 148 -9.72 8.09 -17.25
CA GLY A 148 -10.34 9.18 -18.03
C GLY A 148 -11.64 9.71 -17.41
N ASP A 149 -12.67 9.82 -18.22
CA ASP A 149 -14.00 10.32 -17.86
C ASP A 149 -14.86 9.32 -17.03
N ARG A 150 -14.32 8.16 -16.74
CA ARG A 150 -15.00 7.11 -15.94
C ARG A 150 -14.87 7.31 -14.43
N LEU A 151 -14.23 8.38 -13.98
CA LEU A 151 -14.17 8.79 -12.59
C LEU A 151 -15.34 9.73 -12.26
N ARG A 152 -16.17 9.33 -11.28
CA ARG A 152 -17.29 10.14 -10.77
C ARG A 152 -16.96 10.76 -9.41
N PRO A 153 -17.00 12.07 -9.27
CA PRO A 153 -16.79 12.76 -7.98
C PRO A 153 -18.07 12.65 -7.13
N ALA A 154 -18.32 11.46 -6.57
CA ALA A 154 -19.53 11.20 -5.78
C ALA A 154 -19.24 10.27 -4.61
N SER A 155 -19.87 10.55 -3.46
CA SER A 155 -19.85 9.68 -2.28
C SER A 155 -20.91 8.60 -2.42
N VAL A 156 -20.49 7.34 -2.43
CA VAL A 156 -21.41 6.21 -2.33
C VAL A 156 -21.82 6.01 -0.87
N THR A 157 -23.10 5.91 -0.64
CA THR A 157 -23.70 5.72 0.70
C THR A 157 -24.21 4.32 0.91
N THR A 158 -24.65 3.64 -0.17
CA THR A 158 -25.25 2.30 -0.10
C THR A 158 -24.81 1.48 -1.31
N VAL A 159 -24.49 0.22 -1.07
CA VAL A 159 -24.32 -0.82 -2.09
C VAL A 159 -25.23 -1.96 -1.72
N GLU A 160 -26.26 -2.19 -2.52
CA GLU A 160 -27.28 -3.20 -2.27
C GLU A 160 -27.35 -4.19 -3.42
N GLU A 161 -27.22 -5.48 -3.12
CA GLU A 161 -27.46 -6.53 -4.09
C GLU A 161 -28.95 -6.84 -4.18
N THR A 162 -29.45 -6.88 -5.40
CA THR A 162 -30.81 -7.32 -5.73
C THR A 162 -30.74 -8.58 -6.58
N PRO A 163 -31.83 -9.33 -6.77
CA PRO A 163 -31.84 -10.52 -7.64
C PRO A 163 -31.38 -10.24 -9.09
N ALA A 164 -31.58 -9.02 -9.58
CA ALA A 164 -31.29 -8.66 -10.97
C ALA A 164 -29.95 -7.89 -11.15
N CYS A 165 -29.52 -7.05 -10.17
CA CYS A 165 -28.42 -6.14 -10.31
C CYS A 165 -27.88 -5.72 -8.94
N VAL A 166 -26.80 -4.92 -8.95
CA VAL A 166 -26.34 -4.16 -7.78
C VAL A 166 -26.82 -2.72 -7.91
N ARG A 167 -27.51 -2.23 -6.89
CA ARG A 167 -27.93 -0.85 -6.77
C ARG A 167 -26.89 -0.09 -5.95
N VAL A 168 -26.38 1.01 -6.51
CA VAL A 168 -25.40 1.88 -5.87
C VAL A 168 -26.01 3.27 -5.69
N GLU A 169 -26.19 3.70 -4.44
CA GLU A 169 -26.66 5.04 -4.10
C GLU A 169 -25.48 5.99 -3.90
N HIS A 170 -25.54 7.16 -4.54
CA HIS A 170 -24.53 8.18 -4.45
C HIS A 170 -25.15 9.59 -4.54
N GLY A 171 -24.80 10.44 -3.58
CA GLY A 171 -25.46 11.74 -3.47
C GLY A 171 -26.98 11.60 -3.31
N THR A 172 -27.74 12.14 -4.25
CA THR A 172 -29.23 12.02 -4.34
C THR A 172 -29.69 11.06 -5.43
N GLU A 173 -28.75 10.37 -6.10
CA GLU A 173 -28.98 9.51 -7.24
C GLU A 173 -28.74 8.04 -6.88
N ALA A 174 -29.24 7.15 -7.73
CA ALA A 174 -28.93 5.74 -7.68
C ALA A 174 -28.76 5.18 -9.10
N ASP A 175 -27.72 4.37 -9.26
CA ASP A 175 -27.42 3.67 -10.49
C ASP A 175 -27.48 2.16 -10.29
N THR A 176 -27.66 1.40 -11.38
CA THR A 176 -27.64 -0.06 -11.36
C THR A 176 -26.46 -0.60 -12.15
N PHE A 177 -25.85 -1.67 -11.63
CA PHE A 177 -24.67 -2.32 -12.20
C PHE A 177 -24.84 -3.83 -12.21
N ASP A 178 -24.07 -4.50 -13.07
CA ASP A 178 -24.04 -5.98 -13.10
C ASP A 178 -23.20 -6.54 -11.96
N ALA A 179 -22.17 -5.79 -11.51
CA ALA A 179 -21.32 -6.12 -10.37
C ALA A 179 -20.79 -4.84 -9.69
N ALA A 180 -20.37 -4.97 -8.42
CA ALA A 180 -19.69 -3.90 -7.70
C ALA A 180 -18.43 -4.41 -6.99
N LEU A 181 -17.38 -3.56 -6.97
CA LEU A 181 -16.20 -3.72 -6.15
C LEU A 181 -16.15 -2.63 -5.08
N ILE A 182 -16.06 -3.02 -3.81
CA ILE A 182 -15.85 -2.12 -2.69
C ILE A 182 -14.36 -2.13 -2.32
N CYS A 183 -13.67 -1.00 -2.55
CA CYS A 183 -12.26 -0.78 -2.21
C CYS A 183 -12.05 0.65 -1.67
N ALA A 184 -12.97 1.09 -0.81
CA ALA A 184 -13.12 2.44 -0.30
C ALA A 184 -12.23 2.77 0.92
N GLY A 185 -11.12 2.04 1.11
CA GLY A 185 -10.18 2.28 2.20
C GLY A 185 -10.86 2.16 3.57
N ALA A 186 -10.82 3.22 4.38
CA ALA A 186 -11.43 3.23 5.72
C ALA A 186 -12.96 3.04 5.71
N ALA A 187 -13.64 3.38 4.61
CA ALA A 187 -15.08 3.21 4.47
C ALA A 187 -15.50 1.82 3.98
N THR A 188 -14.55 0.95 3.61
CA THR A 188 -14.85 -0.36 3.02
C THR A 188 -15.75 -1.20 3.92
N SER A 189 -15.42 -1.30 5.23
CA SER A 189 -16.19 -2.16 6.16
C SER A 189 -17.64 -1.72 6.31
N ALA A 190 -17.90 -0.42 6.40
CA ALA A 190 -19.26 0.10 6.52
C ALA A 190 -20.10 -0.16 5.26
N LEU A 191 -19.52 0.05 4.08
CA LEU A 191 -20.19 -0.21 2.80
C LEU A 191 -20.38 -1.72 2.55
N ALA A 192 -19.39 -2.53 2.90
CA ALA A 192 -19.45 -3.98 2.77
C ALA A 192 -20.52 -4.61 3.67
N ALA A 193 -20.67 -4.12 4.91
CA ALA A 193 -21.72 -4.55 5.83
C ALA A 193 -23.11 -4.30 5.25
N GLY A 194 -23.33 -3.16 4.57
CA GLY A 194 -24.56 -2.87 3.85
C GLY A 194 -24.87 -3.86 2.73
N ALA A 195 -23.86 -4.46 2.14
CA ALA A 195 -23.97 -5.52 1.14
C ALA A 195 -23.96 -6.95 1.75
N GLY A 196 -24.07 -7.08 3.08
CA GLY A 196 -24.05 -8.38 3.76
C GLY A 196 -22.68 -9.06 3.81
N ILE A 197 -21.59 -8.30 3.69
CA ILE A 197 -20.21 -8.77 3.76
C ILE A 197 -19.58 -8.29 5.06
N ASP A 198 -19.19 -9.23 5.92
CA ASP A 198 -18.46 -8.92 7.15
C ASP A 198 -16.96 -8.76 6.86
N THR A 199 -16.35 -7.74 7.45
CA THR A 199 -14.96 -7.40 7.18
C THR A 199 -14.31 -6.73 8.39
N PRO A 200 -12.98 -6.86 8.60
CA PRO A 200 -12.27 -6.19 9.68
C PRO A 200 -12.49 -4.67 9.65
N SER A 201 -12.92 -4.09 10.77
CA SER A 201 -13.30 -2.68 10.86
C SER A 201 -12.42 -1.85 11.80
N ALA A 202 -11.49 -2.47 12.52
CA ALA A 202 -10.57 -1.76 13.40
C ALA A 202 -9.71 -0.77 12.62
N LEU A 203 -9.53 0.42 13.18
CA LEU A 203 -8.70 1.47 12.60
C LEU A 203 -7.76 2.05 13.65
N GLU A 204 -6.57 2.37 13.21
CA GLU A 204 -5.58 3.17 13.93
C GLU A 204 -5.11 4.33 13.06
N HIS A 205 -4.65 5.39 13.73
CA HIS A 205 -4.00 6.51 13.06
C HIS A 205 -2.57 6.15 12.72
N HIS A 206 -2.13 6.56 11.55
CA HIS A 206 -0.77 6.31 11.11
C HIS A 206 -0.18 7.56 10.45
N LEU A 207 1.10 7.81 10.70
CA LEU A 207 1.82 8.96 10.16
C LEU A 207 3.16 8.53 9.54
N ARG A 208 3.48 9.14 8.41
CA ARG A 208 4.82 9.12 7.83
C ARG A 208 5.35 10.55 7.80
N VAL A 209 6.58 10.74 8.28
CA VAL A 209 7.25 12.04 8.39
C VAL A 209 8.39 12.11 7.39
N THR A 210 8.61 13.26 6.80
CA THR A 210 9.67 13.49 5.82
C THR A 210 10.70 14.48 6.39
N PHE A 211 11.99 14.13 6.22
CA PHE A 211 13.14 14.87 6.72
C PHE A 211 14.10 15.23 5.59
N PRO A 212 14.82 16.37 5.64
CA PRO A 212 15.89 16.67 4.70
C PRO A 212 17.04 15.68 4.85
N VAL A 213 17.59 15.20 3.73
CA VAL A 213 18.82 14.43 3.71
C VAL A 213 20.01 15.39 3.76
N ARG A 214 20.99 15.12 4.64
CA ARG A 214 22.20 15.94 4.77
C ARG A 214 23.08 15.84 3.53
N PRO A 215 23.77 16.91 3.14
CA PRO A 215 24.80 16.84 2.10
C PRO A 215 25.85 15.76 2.41
N GLY A 216 26.28 15.03 1.36
CA GLY A 216 27.30 13.98 1.49
C GLY A 216 26.76 12.60 1.89
N ALA A 217 25.47 12.43 2.09
CA ALA A 217 24.87 11.11 2.23
C ALA A 217 25.11 10.25 0.97
N PRO A 218 25.38 8.94 1.10
CA PRO A 218 25.55 8.04 -0.05
C PRO A 218 24.30 8.07 -0.96
N GLN A 219 24.52 7.96 -2.26
CA GLN A 219 23.43 7.91 -3.24
C GLN A 219 23.68 6.78 -4.25
N PRO A 220 22.61 6.12 -4.73
CA PRO A 220 21.23 6.19 -4.24
C PRO A 220 21.07 5.40 -2.92
N LEU A 221 20.33 5.98 -1.98
CA LEU A 221 19.94 5.27 -0.75
C LEU A 221 18.96 4.15 -1.07
N GLN A 222 19.13 2.99 -0.43
CA GLN A 222 18.16 1.89 -0.48
C GLN A 222 16.96 2.21 0.41
N CYS A 223 15.77 1.66 0.09
CA CYS A 223 14.68 1.62 1.05
C CYS A 223 15.09 0.77 2.25
N TRP A 224 14.55 1.09 3.43
CA TRP A 224 14.92 0.38 4.64
C TRP A 224 13.71 0.04 5.48
N ILE A 225 13.62 -1.23 5.89
CA ILE A 225 12.65 -1.72 6.86
C ILE A 225 13.47 -2.25 8.03
N THR A 226 13.21 -1.75 9.23
CA THR A 226 13.82 -2.26 10.45
C THR A 226 12.73 -2.78 11.37
N GLU A 227 12.95 -3.97 11.92
CA GLU A 227 12.07 -4.54 12.93
C GLU A 227 12.40 -3.94 14.30
N ALA A 228 11.40 -3.92 15.19
CA ALA A 228 11.59 -3.44 16.55
C ALA A 228 12.63 -4.30 17.29
N ALA A 229 13.55 -3.65 17.99
CA ALA A 229 14.54 -4.30 18.84
C ALA A 229 14.99 -3.36 19.95
N ASP A 230 15.16 -3.87 21.17
CA ASP A 230 15.76 -3.15 22.29
C ASP A 230 15.17 -1.74 22.56
N GLY A 231 13.84 -1.59 22.43
CA GLY A 231 13.15 -0.31 22.61
C GLY A 231 13.22 0.62 21.41
N VAL A 232 13.82 0.21 20.30
CA VAL A 232 13.82 0.94 19.02
C VAL A 232 12.58 0.59 18.22
N LEU A 233 11.94 1.60 17.63
CA LEU A 233 10.74 1.44 16.82
C LEU A 233 11.01 0.55 15.59
N SER A 234 10.06 -0.32 15.25
CA SER A 234 9.94 -0.84 13.89
C SER A 234 9.65 0.32 12.95
N THR A 235 10.43 0.44 11.88
CA THR A 235 10.24 1.53 10.90
C THR A 235 10.34 1.03 9.46
N TYR A 236 9.69 1.77 8.56
CA TYR A 236 9.89 1.66 7.13
C TYR A 236 10.28 3.04 6.57
N GLN A 237 11.31 3.05 5.73
CA GLN A 237 11.97 4.28 5.33
C GLN A 237 12.34 4.23 3.85
N HIS A 238 12.29 5.36 3.17
CA HIS A 238 12.66 5.44 1.76
C HIS A 238 12.91 6.87 1.31
N LEU A 239 13.57 7.02 0.17
CA LEU A 239 13.75 8.30 -0.47
C LEU A 239 12.38 8.88 -0.88
N ALA A 240 12.09 10.08 -0.42
CA ALA A 240 10.92 10.88 -0.80
C ALA A 240 11.24 11.75 -2.03
N ALA A 241 10.24 12.52 -2.49
CA ALA A 241 10.46 13.54 -3.51
C ALA A 241 11.52 14.58 -3.07
N ALA A 242 12.13 15.25 -4.05
CA ALA A 242 13.14 16.29 -3.83
C ALA A 242 14.37 15.87 -2.98
N GLY A 243 14.70 14.55 -2.98
CA GLY A 243 15.87 14.06 -2.26
C GLY A 243 15.75 14.04 -0.73
N ALA A 244 14.52 14.12 -0.21
CA ALA A 244 14.23 13.98 1.21
C ALA A 244 14.05 12.51 1.63
N TRP A 245 14.04 12.24 2.92
CA TRP A 245 13.89 10.90 3.49
C TRP A 245 12.58 10.78 4.26
N ALA A 246 11.76 9.82 3.89
CA ALA A 246 10.50 9.51 4.54
C ALA A 246 10.67 8.39 5.55
N VAL A 247 10.10 8.56 6.73
CA VAL A 247 10.12 7.61 7.86
C VAL A 247 8.69 7.41 8.34
N GLY A 248 8.21 6.18 8.32
CA GLY A 248 7.03 5.73 9.03
C GLY A 248 7.43 4.64 10.01
N GLY A 249 6.59 4.35 10.99
CA GLY A 249 6.93 3.32 11.99
C GLY A 249 5.77 2.98 12.91
N ASP A 250 5.94 1.89 13.64
CA ASP A 250 4.97 1.38 14.60
C ASP A 250 5.18 2.13 15.92
N VAL A 251 4.43 3.20 16.07
CA VAL A 251 4.35 3.98 17.32
C VAL A 251 3.49 3.19 18.31
N ASP A 252 3.71 3.41 19.62
CA ASP A 252 2.91 2.79 20.68
C ASP A 252 1.41 2.83 20.32
N PRO A 253 0.73 1.65 20.19
CA PRO A 253 -0.68 1.57 19.81
C PRO A 253 -1.61 2.43 20.66
N ALA A 254 -1.29 2.61 21.95
CA ALA A 254 -2.07 3.48 22.84
C ALA A 254 -2.03 4.95 22.43
N LEU A 255 -0.99 5.39 21.73
CA LEU A 255 -0.83 6.77 21.25
C LEU A 255 -1.48 7.02 19.89
N VAL A 256 -1.69 5.96 19.10
CA VAL A 256 -2.28 6.04 17.75
C VAL A 256 -3.65 5.41 17.64
N ALA A 257 -4.21 4.93 18.75
CA ALA A 257 -5.55 4.37 18.83
C ALA A 257 -6.62 5.33 18.26
N TRP A 258 -7.59 4.77 17.51
CA TRP A 258 -8.64 5.55 16.83
C TRP A 258 -9.38 6.53 17.76
N GLN A 259 -9.64 6.11 18.99
CA GLN A 259 -10.37 6.87 20.01
C GLN A 259 -9.64 8.14 20.49
N ARG A 260 -8.33 8.23 20.28
CA ARG A 260 -7.57 9.45 20.64
C ARG A 260 -7.84 10.63 19.73
N GLY A 261 -8.40 10.36 18.56
CA GLY A 261 -8.63 11.35 17.53
C GLY A 261 -7.36 11.71 16.75
N ARG A 262 -7.55 12.05 15.49
CA ARG A 262 -6.50 12.29 14.51
C ARG A 262 -5.42 13.26 14.99
N ARG A 263 -5.80 14.43 15.50
CA ARG A 263 -4.83 15.48 15.88
C ARG A 263 -3.85 15.04 16.96
N ALA A 264 -4.35 14.36 18.01
CA ALA A 264 -3.52 13.90 19.12
C ALA A 264 -2.59 12.75 18.67
N ALA A 265 -3.10 11.83 17.87
CA ALA A 265 -2.32 10.72 17.33
C ALA A 265 -1.24 11.20 16.34
N GLU A 266 -1.57 12.12 15.43
CA GLU A 266 -0.58 12.72 14.51
C GLU A 266 0.56 13.42 15.28
N GLN A 267 0.25 14.16 16.36
CA GLN A 267 1.28 14.82 17.15
C GLN A 267 2.19 13.80 17.85
N ALA A 268 1.60 12.79 18.48
CA ALA A 268 2.38 11.74 19.16
C ALA A 268 3.30 10.98 18.18
N ALA A 269 2.79 10.62 17.00
CA ALA A 269 3.58 9.97 15.98
C ALA A 269 4.68 10.89 15.41
N LEU A 270 4.39 12.18 15.23
CA LEU A 270 5.38 13.17 14.79
C LEU A 270 6.53 13.28 15.79
N ASP A 271 6.24 13.36 17.08
CA ASP A 271 7.25 13.47 18.14
C ASP A 271 8.11 12.19 18.20
N ALA A 272 7.48 11.02 18.18
CA ALA A 272 8.20 9.73 18.22
C ALA A 272 9.12 9.53 17.00
N LEU A 273 8.62 9.79 15.80
CA LEU A 273 9.42 9.62 14.57
C LEU A 273 10.53 10.68 14.44
N THR A 274 10.31 11.88 15.00
CA THR A 274 11.35 12.92 15.04
C THR A 274 12.46 12.55 16.02
N ALA A 275 12.12 12.02 17.21
CA ALA A 275 13.08 11.49 18.17
C ALA A 275 13.89 10.34 17.57
N TYR A 276 13.22 9.36 16.93
CA TYR A 276 13.87 8.27 16.20
C TYR A 276 14.87 8.79 15.16
N ALA A 277 14.46 9.76 14.34
CA ALA A 277 15.33 10.32 13.30
C ALA A 277 16.57 11.02 13.90
N ALA A 278 16.42 11.74 15.00
CA ALA A 278 17.52 12.41 15.69
C ALA A 278 18.54 11.42 16.24
N GLU A 279 18.08 10.29 16.79
CA GLU A 279 18.94 9.30 17.44
C GLU A 279 19.57 8.31 16.46
N HIS A 280 18.80 7.83 15.48
CA HIS A 280 19.20 6.67 14.65
C HIS A 280 19.57 7.02 13.21
N LEU A 281 19.23 8.20 12.69
CA LEU A 281 19.45 8.57 11.29
C LEU A 281 20.44 9.75 11.14
N PRO A 282 21.77 9.51 11.27
CA PRO A 282 22.76 10.59 11.24
C PRO A 282 22.83 11.33 9.90
N PHE A 283 22.26 10.74 8.83
CA PHE A 283 22.25 11.30 7.47
C PHE A 283 21.06 12.21 7.18
N VAL A 284 20.13 12.38 8.12
CA VAL A 284 19.00 13.32 7.99
C VAL A 284 19.11 14.47 8.98
N GLU A 285 18.50 15.59 8.66
CA GLU A 285 18.21 16.64 9.63
C GLU A 285 16.90 16.30 10.33
N PRO A 286 16.87 16.15 11.67
CA PRO A 286 15.66 15.76 12.39
C PRO A 286 14.68 16.92 12.54
N ARG A 287 14.44 17.64 11.47
CA ARG A 287 13.49 18.74 11.33
C ARG A 287 12.45 18.36 10.27
N PRO A 288 11.23 18.00 10.67
CA PRO A 288 10.19 17.60 9.71
C PRO A 288 9.93 18.69 8.66
N ILE A 289 9.87 18.30 7.38
CA ILE A 289 9.52 19.19 6.26
C ILE A 289 8.23 18.76 5.55
N GLY A 290 7.71 17.59 5.88
CA GLY A 290 6.47 17.08 5.34
C GLY A 290 5.93 15.92 6.16
N ARG A 291 4.65 15.65 5.97
CA ARG A 291 3.99 14.51 6.61
C ARG A 291 2.86 13.98 5.72
N VAL A 292 2.64 12.68 5.79
CA VAL A 292 1.50 12.00 5.14
C VAL A 292 0.77 11.22 6.21
N TYR A 293 -0.48 11.59 6.42
CA TYR A 293 -1.40 10.87 7.29
C TYR A 293 -2.09 9.75 6.51
N CYS A 294 -2.31 8.62 7.16
CA CYS A 294 -3.19 7.55 6.68
C CYS A 294 -3.85 6.83 7.87
N THR A 295 -4.72 5.89 7.56
CA THR A 295 -5.27 4.94 8.52
C THR A 295 -4.65 3.57 8.29
N HIS A 296 -4.57 2.78 9.33
CA HIS A 296 -4.07 1.41 9.37
C HIS A 296 -5.12 0.52 10.00
N ASN A 297 -5.22 -0.73 9.58
CA ASN A 297 -6.03 -1.72 10.26
C ASN A 297 -5.09 -2.73 10.96
N PRO A 298 -5.06 -2.74 12.30
CA PRO A 298 -4.10 -3.57 13.04
C PRO A 298 -4.34 -5.07 12.90
N ASP A 299 -5.55 -5.49 12.50
CA ASP A 299 -5.92 -6.90 12.41
C ASP A 299 -5.51 -7.56 11.09
N LEU A 300 -5.13 -6.79 10.07
CA LEU A 300 -4.87 -7.31 8.72
C LEU A 300 -3.43 -7.79 8.50
N GLY A 301 -2.48 -7.19 9.22
CA GLY A 301 -1.07 -7.43 8.93
C GLY A 301 -0.72 -7.10 7.46
N ASP A 302 0.23 -7.79 6.87
CA ASP A 302 0.70 -7.58 5.49
C ASP A 302 -0.04 -8.54 4.51
N GLY A 303 -1.35 -8.77 4.72
CA GLY A 303 -2.17 -9.72 3.96
C GLY A 303 -3.12 -9.07 2.96
N LEU A 304 -3.64 -9.90 2.08
CA LEU A 304 -4.72 -9.59 1.14
C LEU A 304 -5.93 -10.47 1.48
N GLN A 305 -7.10 -9.85 1.64
CA GLN A 305 -8.36 -10.55 1.92
C GLN A 305 -9.44 -10.10 0.96
N PHE A 306 -10.23 -11.06 0.50
CA PHE A 306 -11.31 -10.85 -0.44
C PHE A 306 -12.59 -11.48 0.09
N ALA A 307 -13.66 -10.73 0.11
CA ALA A 307 -14.96 -11.23 0.53
C ALA A 307 -16.03 -10.91 -0.52
N ARG A 308 -16.91 -11.86 -0.79
CA ARG A 308 -17.95 -11.71 -1.79
C ARG A 308 -19.31 -12.10 -1.24
N ASN A 309 -20.31 -11.32 -1.58
CA ASN A 309 -21.72 -11.72 -1.52
C ASN A 309 -22.31 -11.49 -2.91
N GLY A 310 -22.69 -12.57 -3.58
CA GLY A 310 -23.21 -12.55 -4.94
C GLY A 310 -22.39 -11.71 -5.91
N ARG A 311 -22.93 -10.58 -6.36
CA ARG A 311 -22.33 -9.66 -7.33
C ARG A 311 -21.45 -8.59 -6.71
N VAL A 312 -21.38 -8.50 -5.39
CA VAL A 312 -20.57 -7.52 -4.66
C VAL A 312 -19.30 -8.19 -4.15
N LEU A 313 -18.17 -7.63 -4.52
CA LEU A 313 -16.84 -8.03 -4.04
C LEU A 313 -16.26 -6.91 -3.17
N ALA A 314 -15.67 -7.25 -2.03
CA ALA A 314 -14.91 -6.32 -1.20
C ALA A 314 -13.45 -6.78 -1.09
N VAL A 315 -12.52 -5.83 -1.07
CA VAL A 315 -11.08 -6.10 -0.88
C VAL A 315 -10.54 -5.35 0.32
N HIS A 316 -9.77 -6.07 1.11
CA HIS A 316 -9.09 -5.57 2.30
C HIS A 316 -7.62 -5.91 2.25
N GLY A 317 -6.80 -5.12 2.91
CA GLY A 317 -5.38 -5.39 3.07
C GLY A 317 -4.60 -4.15 3.46
N GLU A 318 -3.39 -4.38 3.91
CA GLU A 318 -2.40 -3.35 4.18
C GLU A 318 -1.32 -3.36 3.10
N ASN A 319 -0.65 -2.21 2.92
CA ASN A 319 0.45 -2.08 1.96
C ASN A 319 0.11 -2.44 0.50
N LEU A 320 -1.14 -2.22 0.07
CA LEU A 320 -1.67 -2.65 -1.24
C LEU A 320 -1.02 -1.95 -2.44
N MET A 321 -0.36 -0.79 -2.25
CA MET A 321 0.23 0.00 -3.33
C MET A 321 1.18 -0.81 -4.21
N LYS A 322 2.03 -1.66 -3.61
CA LYS A 322 2.98 -2.51 -4.34
C LYS A 322 2.32 -3.61 -5.17
N PHE A 323 1.06 -3.94 -4.87
CA PHE A 323 0.26 -4.92 -5.61
C PHE A 323 -0.71 -4.29 -6.61
N ALA A 324 -0.74 -2.95 -6.73
CA ALA A 324 -1.75 -2.23 -7.51
C ALA A 324 -1.99 -2.77 -8.93
N PRO A 325 -0.96 -3.02 -9.79
CA PRO A 325 -1.21 -3.55 -11.11
C PRO A 325 -1.77 -4.97 -11.10
N LEU A 326 -1.27 -5.83 -10.21
CA LEU A 326 -1.75 -7.21 -10.07
C LEU A 326 -3.18 -7.26 -9.53
N LEU A 327 -3.48 -6.47 -8.49
CA LEU A 327 -4.84 -6.35 -7.94
C LEU A 327 -5.81 -5.81 -8.99
N GLY A 328 -5.39 -4.85 -9.79
CA GLY A 328 -6.21 -4.35 -10.91
C GLY A 328 -6.68 -5.47 -11.83
N GLU A 329 -5.77 -6.34 -12.27
CA GLU A 329 -6.09 -7.49 -13.14
C GLU A 329 -6.94 -8.55 -12.42
N MET A 330 -6.58 -8.91 -11.20
CA MET A 330 -7.27 -9.94 -10.42
C MET A 330 -8.72 -9.53 -10.11
N LEU A 331 -8.91 -8.30 -9.64
CA LEU A 331 -10.23 -7.78 -9.26
C LEU A 331 -11.10 -7.51 -10.48
N ALA A 332 -10.53 -7.03 -11.60
CA ALA A 332 -11.26 -6.88 -12.85
C ALA A 332 -11.83 -8.23 -13.33
N ARG A 333 -10.98 -9.27 -13.36
CA ARG A 333 -11.44 -10.62 -13.70
C ARG A 333 -12.54 -11.10 -12.75
N ALA A 334 -12.33 -10.97 -11.44
CA ALA A 334 -13.28 -11.39 -10.42
C ALA A 334 -14.64 -10.68 -10.55
N CYS A 335 -14.66 -9.40 -10.95
CA CYS A 335 -15.91 -8.68 -11.25
C CYS A 335 -16.61 -9.23 -12.50
N LEU A 336 -15.86 -9.65 -13.52
CA LEU A 336 -16.42 -10.08 -14.80
C LEU A 336 -16.91 -11.54 -14.78
N ASP A 337 -16.22 -12.43 -14.07
CA ASP A 337 -16.51 -13.87 -14.04
C ASP A 337 -17.23 -14.35 -12.76
N GLY A 338 -17.40 -13.46 -11.77
CA GLY A 338 -18.05 -13.79 -10.50
C GLY A 338 -17.17 -14.59 -9.53
N SER A 339 -15.90 -14.79 -9.82
CA SER A 339 -14.96 -15.48 -8.92
C SER A 339 -14.57 -14.62 -7.71
N THR A 340 -14.03 -15.26 -6.67
CA THR A 340 -13.39 -14.58 -5.54
C THR A 340 -11.91 -14.93 -5.56
N PRO A 341 -11.00 -13.95 -5.62
CA PRO A 341 -9.57 -14.24 -5.52
C PRO A 341 -9.24 -14.92 -4.18
N PRO A 342 -8.23 -15.79 -4.14
CA PRO A 342 -7.79 -16.38 -2.88
C PRO A 342 -7.13 -15.33 -1.98
N ASP A 343 -7.35 -15.42 -0.69
CA ASP A 343 -6.62 -14.66 0.31
C ASP A 343 -5.12 -15.00 0.26
N ALA A 344 -4.27 -14.08 0.70
CA ALA A 344 -2.83 -14.27 0.70
C ALA A 344 -2.19 -13.68 1.97
N GLY A 345 -1.03 -14.23 2.37
CA GLY A 345 -0.30 -13.82 3.55
C GLY A 345 -1.01 -14.25 4.85
N PRO A 346 -0.95 -13.45 5.94
CA PRO A 346 -1.54 -13.80 7.24
C PRO A 346 -3.04 -14.12 7.19
N GLY A 347 -3.77 -13.55 6.22
CA GLY A 347 -5.20 -13.78 6.02
C GLY A 347 -5.56 -15.17 5.46
N ALA A 348 -4.66 -15.80 4.71
CA ALA A 348 -4.88 -17.09 4.07
C ALA A 348 -4.87 -18.30 5.03
N LEU A 349 -4.47 -18.09 6.28
CA LEU A 349 -4.33 -19.12 7.30
C LEU A 349 -5.52 -19.19 8.28
N ARG A 350 -6.61 -18.47 8.04
CA ARG A 350 -7.79 -18.42 8.93
C ARG A 350 -8.97 -19.20 8.39
#